data_fe13ae4a8250dc7d5b67e8993c3892c9
#
_entry.id   fe13ae4a8250dc7d5b67e8993c3892c9
#
_cell.length_a   1.000
_cell.length_b   1.000
_cell.length_c   1.000
_cell.angle_alpha   90.00
_cell.angle_beta   90.00
_cell.angle_gamma   90.00
#
_symmetry.space_group_name_H-M   'P 1'
#
loop_
_entity.id
_entity.type
_entity.pdbx_description
1 polymer ?
#
loop_
_entity_poly.entity_id
_entity_poly.type
_entity_poly.pdbx_seq_one_letter_code
_entity_poly.pdbx_strand_id
1 'polypeptide(L)'
;NTSTPLKAESKDLNFYYSNGHQALKSVSMPLYENKITALIGPSGCGKSTFLRCFNRMHDLYPGNKYDGQIVMHPDNTNILAAGVDPIEVRMRISMVFQKPNPFPKTIFENVAYGLRVRDEKNKRVVADKVEEALKGAALWNEVKDRLNDLAFNLSGGQQQRLCIARALATDP
;
A
#
# COMPACT_ATOMS: atom_id res chain seq x y z
N ASN A 1 -2.41 19.29 25.67
CA ASN A 1 -1.64 18.25 24.99
C ASN A 1 -2.58 17.30 24.27
N THR A 2 -3.04 17.69 23.09
CA THR A 2 -3.76 16.78 22.20
C THR A 2 -2.73 15.84 21.60
N SER A 3 -2.61 14.62 22.12
CA SER A 3 -1.78 13.59 21.53
C SER A 3 -2.30 13.25 20.13
N THR A 4 -1.42 13.22 19.13
CA THR A 4 -1.81 12.80 17.77
C THR A 4 -2.37 11.38 17.83
N PRO A 5 -3.58 11.12 17.24
CA PRO A 5 -4.18 9.80 17.30
C PRO A 5 -3.36 8.79 16.50
N LEU A 6 -3.39 7.53 16.96
CA LEU A 6 -2.78 6.42 16.25
C LEU A 6 -3.62 6.01 15.04
N LYS A 7 -2.97 5.82 13.91
CA LYS A 7 -3.59 5.19 12.72
C LYS A 7 -3.42 3.69 12.75
N ALA A 8 -2.24 3.22 13.15
CA ALA A 8 -1.90 1.81 13.30
C ALA A 8 -0.76 1.65 14.29
N GLU A 9 -0.56 0.43 14.79
CA GLU A 9 0.60 0.10 15.61
C GLU A 9 0.94 -1.39 15.48
N SER A 10 2.24 -1.69 15.47
CA SER A 10 2.69 -3.06 15.72
C SER A 10 2.88 -3.28 17.21
N LYS A 11 2.54 -4.47 17.70
CA LYS A 11 2.68 -4.90 19.09
C LYS A 11 3.42 -6.22 19.16
N ASP A 12 4.63 -6.20 19.68
CA ASP A 12 5.49 -7.38 19.83
C ASP A 12 5.55 -8.23 18.55
N LEU A 13 5.72 -7.56 17.42
CA LEU A 13 5.69 -8.21 16.11
C LEU A 13 6.95 -9.02 15.90
N ASN A 14 6.78 -10.32 15.70
CA ASN A 14 7.81 -11.24 15.24
C ASN A 14 7.46 -11.75 13.85
N PHE A 15 8.46 -11.98 13.05
CA PHE A 15 8.27 -12.56 11.71
C PHE A 15 9.35 -13.59 11.43
N TYR A 16 8.93 -14.75 10.89
CA TYR A 16 9.78 -15.86 10.54
C TYR A 16 9.59 -16.23 9.08
N TYR A 17 10.68 -16.26 8.32
CA TYR A 17 10.67 -16.81 6.97
C TYR A 17 10.52 -18.33 6.99
N SER A 18 10.09 -18.91 5.86
CA SER A 18 9.86 -20.35 5.72
C SER A 18 11.08 -21.23 6.04
N ASN A 19 12.29 -20.67 5.93
CA ASN A 19 13.54 -21.34 6.30
C ASN A 19 13.86 -21.29 7.80
N GLY A 20 12.96 -20.72 8.61
CA GLY A 20 13.14 -20.58 10.06
C GLY A 20 13.87 -19.30 10.49
N HIS A 21 14.37 -18.50 9.55
CA HIS A 21 15.05 -17.24 9.90
C HIS A 21 14.07 -16.23 10.49
N GLN A 22 14.34 -15.78 11.70
CA GLN A 22 13.58 -14.72 12.35
C GLN A 22 14.08 -13.34 11.90
N ALA A 23 13.29 -12.64 11.11
CA ALA A 23 13.65 -11.34 10.56
C ALA A 23 13.21 -10.16 11.43
N LEU A 24 12.14 -10.32 12.22
CA LEU A 24 11.62 -9.31 13.14
C LEU A 24 11.53 -9.89 14.55
N LYS A 25 12.02 -9.13 15.53
CA LYS A 25 12.09 -9.55 16.93
C LYS A 25 11.39 -8.53 17.81
N SER A 26 10.18 -8.84 18.25
CA SER A 26 9.37 -8.04 19.17
C SER A 26 9.30 -6.55 18.78
N VAL A 27 8.99 -6.26 17.54
CA VAL A 27 8.93 -4.88 17.04
C VAL A 27 7.61 -4.24 17.43
N SER A 28 7.68 -3.21 18.26
CA SER A 28 6.52 -2.40 18.67
C SER A 28 6.73 -0.97 18.17
N MET A 29 5.87 -0.50 17.27
CA MET A 29 6.00 0.80 16.64
C MET A 29 4.64 1.47 16.43
N PRO A 30 4.46 2.72 16.90
CA PRO A 30 3.26 3.49 16.62
C PRO A 30 3.36 4.16 15.25
N LEU A 31 2.23 4.21 14.53
CA LEU A 31 2.06 4.99 13.32
C LEU A 31 0.92 5.98 13.54
N TYR A 32 1.24 7.26 13.46
CA TYR A 32 0.29 8.32 13.76
C TYR A 32 -0.49 8.75 12.53
N GLU A 33 -1.72 9.18 12.76
CA GLU A 33 -2.62 9.66 11.72
C GLU A 33 -2.06 10.93 11.05
N ASN A 34 -2.13 10.98 9.73
CA ASN A 34 -1.66 12.10 8.90
C ASN A 34 -0.19 12.47 9.13
N LYS A 35 0.65 11.49 9.46
CA LYS A 35 2.10 11.65 9.65
C LYS A 35 2.87 10.70 8.74
N ILE A 36 4.10 11.09 8.43
CA ILE A 36 5.06 10.26 7.70
C ILE A 36 6.04 9.71 8.71
N THR A 37 6.20 8.37 8.72
CA THR A 37 7.21 7.68 9.51
C THR A 37 8.26 7.10 8.57
N ALA A 38 9.52 7.49 8.75
CA ALA A 38 10.63 6.97 7.96
C ALA A 38 11.34 5.84 8.71
N LEU A 39 11.58 4.73 8.01
CA LEU A 39 12.39 3.61 8.53
C LEU A 39 13.79 3.74 7.97
N ILE A 40 14.76 3.88 8.86
CA ILE A 40 16.17 4.09 8.51
C ILE A 40 17.00 2.96 9.14
N GLY A 41 17.95 2.45 8.37
CA GLY A 41 18.86 1.42 8.86
C GLY A 41 19.64 0.77 7.72
N PRO A 42 20.67 -0.04 8.05
CA PRO A 42 21.46 -0.73 7.04
C PRO A 42 20.65 -1.76 6.26
N SER A 43 21.15 -2.12 5.09
CA SER A 43 20.58 -3.19 4.28
C SER A 43 20.52 -4.50 5.07
N GLY A 44 19.40 -5.22 4.98
CA GLY A 44 19.20 -6.49 5.66
C GLY A 44 18.77 -6.40 7.13
N CYS A 45 18.47 -5.20 7.65
CA CYS A 45 18.01 -5.04 9.05
C CYS A 45 16.50 -5.30 9.25
N GLY A 46 15.75 -5.61 8.20
CA GLY A 46 14.33 -5.96 8.30
C GLY A 46 13.33 -4.87 7.92
N LYS A 47 13.76 -3.72 7.39
CA LYS A 47 12.86 -2.62 6.99
C LYS A 47 11.79 -3.06 6.00
N SER A 48 12.18 -3.69 4.91
CA SER A 48 11.26 -4.19 3.88
C SER A 48 10.37 -5.32 4.41
N THR A 49 10.94 -6.19 5.24
CA THR A 49 10.16 -7.26 5.90
C THR A 49 9.07 -6.67 6.76
N PHE A 50 9.39 -5.64 7.55
CA PHE A 50 8.43 -4.95 8.41
C PHE A 50 7.30 -4.29 7.60
N LEU A 51 7.64 -3.55 6.55
CA LEU A 51 6.63 -2.91 5.68
C LEU A 51 5.69 -3.93 5.04
N ARG A 52 6.22 -5.06 4.57
CA ARG A 52 5.42 -6.11 3.93
C ARG A 52 4.48 -6.85 4.89
N CYS A 53 4.71 -6.75 6.19
CA CYS A 53 3.75 -7.28 7.18
C CYS A 53 2.44 -6.48 7.18
N PHE A 54 2.48 -5.16 6.95
CA PHE A 54 1.30 -4.30 7.02
C PHE A 54 0.27 -4.59 5.94
N ASN A 55 0.68 -5.03 4.76
CA ASN A 55 -0.26 -5.41 3.71
C ASN A 55 -0.32 -6.92 3.47
N ARG A 56 0.25 -7.70 4.37
CA ARG A 56 0.27 -9.16 4.34
C ARG A 56 0.87 -9.75 3.05
N MET A 57 1.86 -9.08 2.48
CA MET A 57 2.56 -9.59 1.29
C MET A 57 3.26 -10.93 1.52
N HIS A 58 3.67 -11.21 2.75
CA HIS A 58 4.31 -12.47 3.11
C HIS A 58 3.38 -13.68 3.01
N ASP A 59 2.07 -13.47 2.99
CA ASP A 59 1.08 -14.54 2.79
C ASP A 59 1.19 -15.18 1.41
N LEU A 60 1.79 -14.49 0.44
CA LEU A 60 2.00 -15.01 -0.91
C LEU A 60 3.06 -16.12 -0.96
N TYR A 61 3.85 -16.26 0.10
CA TYR A 61 4.93 -17.24 0.19
C TYR A 61 4.64 -18.23 1.30
N PRO A 62 4.38 -19.51 0.97
CA PRO A 62 4.05 -20.52 1.96
C PRO A 62 5.15 -20.71 3.00
N GLY A 63 4.75 -20.97 4.24
CA GLY A 63 5.66 -21.24 5.35
C GLY A 63 6.14 -20.02 6.13
N ASN A 64 5.86 -18.80 5.67
CA ASN A 64 6.12 -17.60 6.45
C ASN A 64 5.14 -17.48 7.62
N LYS A 65 5.63 -17.00 8.75
CA LYS A 65 4.82 -16.88 9.97
C LYS A 65 4.93 -15.52 10.61
N TYR A 66 3.77 -14.95 10.96
CA TYR A 66 3.67 -13.77 11.83
C TYR A 66 3.39 -14.21 13.25
N ASP A 67 3.91 -13.47 14.22
CA ASP A 67 3.56 -13.54 15.62
C ASP A 67 3.46 -12.13 16.19
N GLY A 68 2.57 -11.91 17.16
CA GLY A 68 2.23 -10.59 17.65
C GLY A 68 1.06 -9.98 16.87
N GLN A 69 0.97 -8.66 16.86
CA GLN A 69 -0.17 -7.95 16.29
C GLN A 69 0.23 -6.76 15.46
N ILE A 70 -0.57 -6.44 14.46
CA ILE A 70 -0.63 -5.12 13.83
C ILE A 70 -2.08 -4.64 13.94
N VAL A 71 -2.30 -3.61 14.74
CA VAL A 71 -3.63 -3.10 15.05
C VAL A 71 -3.90 -1.83 14.26
N MET A 72 -5.01 -1.83 13.52
CA MET A 72 -5.52 -0.64 12.82
C MET A 72 -6.53 0.08 13.69
N HIS A 73 -6.42 1.40 13.74
CA HIS A 73 -7.36 2.26 14.46
C HIS A 73 -8.28 3.01 13.48
N PRO A 74 -9.48 3.43 13.91
CA PRO A 74 -10.05 3.37 15.27
C PRO A 74 -10.74 2.06 15.64
N ASP A 75 -10.94 1.13 14.70
CA ASP A 75 -11.70 -0.10 14.91
C ASP A 75 -10.96 -1.19 15.69
N ASN A 76 -9.70 -0.97 16.02
CA ASN A 76 -8.82 -1.91 16.75
C ASN A 76 -8.72 -3.29 16.08
N THR A 77 -8.77 -3.35 14.76
CA THR A 77 -8.63 -4.58 14.01
C THR A 77 -7.18 -5.05 13.99
N ASN A 78 -6.90 -6.24 14.50
CA ASN A 78 -5.61 -6.90 14.27
C ASN A 78 -5.61 -7.52 12.88
N ILE A 79 -4.87 -6.91 11.94
CA ILE A 79 -4.84 -7.34 10.54
C ILE A 79 -4.12 -8.68 10.32
N LEU A 80 -3.41 -9.19 11.34
CA LEU A 80 -2.73 -10.49 11.30
C LEU A 80 -3.59 -11.62 11.87
N ALA A 81 -4.77 -11.31 12.42
CA ALA A 81 -5.64 -12.31 13.02
C ALA A 81 -6.17 -13.30 11.97
N ALA A 82 -6.36 -14.55 12.43
CA ALA A 82 -7.05 -15.56 11.63
C ALA A 82 -8.47 -15.08 11.28
N GLY A 83 -8.88 -15.25 10.04
CA GLY A 83 -10.21 -14.83 9.58
C GLY A 83 -10.27 -13.41 9.03
N VAL A 84 -9.21 -12.61 9.14
CA VAL A 84 -9.13 -11.33 8.46
C VAL A 84 -8.71 -11.57 7.00
N ASP A 85 -9.53 -11.10 6.07
CA ASP A 85 -9.26 -11.25 4.64
C ASP A 85 -8.09 -10.35 4.21
N PRO A 86 -7.01 -10.91 3.64
CA PRO A 86 -5.89 -10.12 3.15
C PRO A 86 -6.29 -9.08 2.08
N ILE A 87 -7.33 -9.34 1.30
CA ILE A 87 -7.81 -8.41 0.27
C ILE A 87 -8.34 -7.14 0.93
N GLU A 88 -9.10 -7.26 2.01
CA GLU A 88 -9.61 -6.10 2.76
C GLU A 88 -8.48 -5.30 3.40
N VAL A 89 -7.46 -5.98 3.92
CA VAL A 89 -6.27 -5.31 4.45
C VAL A 89 -5.59 -4.47 3.36
N ARG A 90 -5.41 -5.02 2.17
CA ARG A 90 -4.77 -4.32 1.06
C ARG A 90 -5.59 -3.18 0.48
N MET A 91 -6.90 -3.17 0.71
CA MET A 91 -7.75 -2.03 0.40
C MET A 91 -7.57 -0.86 1.39
N ARG A 92 -7.19 -1.16 2.62
CA ARG A 92 -6.91 -0.16 3.66
C ARG A 92 -5.47 0.33 3.64
N ILE A 93 -4.53 -0.52 3.27
CA ILE A 93 -3.09 -0.25 3.29
C ILE A 93 -2.53 -0.56 1.91
N SER A 94 -2.31 0.48 1.12
CA SER A 94 -1.68 0.36 -0.19
C SER A 94 -0.17 0.34 -0.08
N MET A 95 0.48 -0.31 -1.03
CA MET A 95 1.93 -0.37 -1.12
C MET A 95 2.42 0.16 -2.47
N VAL A 96 3.43 1.02 -2.42
CA VAL A 96 4.16 1.48 -3.60
C VAL A 96 5.55 0.86 -3.55
N PHE A 97 5.89 0.09 -4.59
CA PHE A 97 7.17 -0.62 -4.64
C PHE A 97 8.29 0.30 -5.10
N GLN A 98 9.52 -0.02 -4.72
CA GLN A 98 10.72 0.73 -5.12
C GLN A 98 10.87 0.75 -6.64
N LYS A 99 10.62 -0.38 -7.31
CA LYS A 99 10.63 -0.48 -8.77
C LYS A 99 9.21 -0.31 -9.30
N PRO A 100 8.98 0.58 -10.30
CA PRO A 100 7.66 0.73 -10.90
C PRO A 100 7.11 -0.60 -11.43
N ASN A 101 5.82 -0.83 -11.22
CA ASN A 101 5.14 -2.04 -11.68
C ASN A 101 3.74 -1.71 -12.26
N PRO A 102 3.66 -0.86 -13.29
CA PRO A 102 2.39 -0.58 -13.94
C PRO A 102 1.84 -1.84 -14.60
N PHE A 103 0.51 -1.91 -14.70
CA PHE A 103 -0.15 -2.96 -15.46
C PHE A 103 0.00 -2.73 -16.97
N PRO A 104 -0.04 -3.78 -17.80
CA PRO A 104 -0.02 -3.66 -19.27
C PRO A 104 -1.38 -3.14 -19.78
N LYS A 105 -1.75 -1.97 -19.35
CA LYS A 105 -3.03 -1.28 -19.59
C LYS A 105 -2.76 0.20 -19.82
N THR A 106 -3.83 0.94 -20.18
CA THR A 106 -3.75 2.38 -20.31
C THR A 106 -3.42 3.07 -18.99
N ILE A 107 -2.99 4.32 -19.08
CA ILE A 107 -2.77 5.18 -17.91
C ILE A 107 -4.05 5.26 -17.07
N PHE A 108 -5.19 5.52 -17.72
CA PHE A 108 -6.49 5.58 -17.06
C PHE A 108 -6.82 4.28 -16.32
N GLU A 109 -6.74 3.14 -17.00
CA GLU A 109 -7.10 1.85 -16.40
C GLU A 109 -6.16 1.40 -15.28
N ASN A 110 -4.89 1.81 -15.32
CA ASN A 110 -3.99 1.60 -14.18
C ASN A 110 -4.51 2.27 -12.91
N VAL A 111 -4.89 3.54 -13.02
CA VAL A 111 -5.36 4.31 -11.86
C VAL A 111 -6.76 3.84 -11.43
N ALA A 112 -7.63 3.53 -12.38
CA ALA A 112 -8.99 3.09 -12.13
C ALA A 112 -9.10 1.65 -11.59
N TYR A 113 -8.03 0.87 -11.64
CA TYR A 113 -8.05 -0.57 -11.35
C TYR A 113 -8.68 -0.91 -10.00
N GLY A 114 -8.26 -0.26 -8.93
CA GLY A 114 -8.80 -0.51 -7.59
C GLY A 114 -10.29 -0.15 -7.47
N LEU A 115 -10.74 0.88 -8.17
CA LEU A 115 -12.15 1.26 -8.22
C LEU A 115 -12.98 0.20 -8.95
N ARG A 116 -12.42 -0.37 -10.01
CA ARG A 116 -13.04 -1.50 -10.74
C ARG A 116 -13.17 -2.74 -9.86
N VAL A 117 -12.13 -3.05 -9.09
CA VAL A 117 -12.15 -4.17 -8.14
C VAL A 117 -13.23 -3.99 -7.07
N ARG A 118 -13.49 -2.75 -6.65
CA ARG A 118 -14.58 -2.41 -5.72
C ARG A 118 -15.96 -2.32 -6.39
N ASP A 119 -16.06 -2.70 -7.65
CA ASP A 119 -17.30 -2.68 -8.46
C ASP A 119 -17.91 -1.27 -8.60
N GLU A 120 -17.10 -0.22 -8.63
CA GLU A 120 -17.56 1.13 -8.92
C GLU A 120 -17.94 1.22 -10.40
N LYS A 121 -19.24 1.36 -10.67
CA LYS A 121 -19.80 1.37 -12.04
C LYS A 121 -20.07 2.76 -12.59
N ASN A 122 -20.12 3.76 -11.72
CA ASN A 122 -20.40 5.13 -12.15
C ASN A 122 -19.18 5.71 -12.86
N LYS A 123 -19.29 5.86 -14.17
CA LYS A 123 -18.20 6.36 -15.04
C LYS A 123 -17.70 7.74 -14.64
N ARG A 124 -18.60 8.61 -14.19
CA ARG A 124 -18.24 9.96 -13.76
C ARG A 124 -17.43 9.92 -12.44
N VAL A 125 -17.87 9.12 -11.49
CA VAL A 125 -17.16 8.93 -10.21
C VAL A 125 -15.76 8.37 -10.47
N VAL A 126 -15.64 7.37 -11.33
CA VAL A 126 -14.33 6.80 -11.70
C VAL A 126 -13.43 7.85 -12.34
N ALA A 127 -13.94 8.63 -13.31
CA ALA A 127 -13.16 9.67 -13.97
C ALA A 127 -12.69 10.75 -13.01
N ASP A 128 -13.57 11.20 -12.11
CA ASP A 128 -13.23 12.23 -11.12
C ASP A 128 -12.15 11.74 -10.13
N LYS A 129 -12.25 10.49 -9.66
CA LYS A 129 -11.26 9.89 -8.76
C LYS A 129 -9.92 9.65 -9.45
N VAL A 130 -9.91 9.26 -10.71
CA VAL A 130 -8.69 9.11 -11.50
C VAL A 130 -7.98 10.46 -11.65
N GLU A 131 -8.71 11.51 -12.00
CA GLU A 131 -8.16 12.87 -12.10
C GLU A 131 -7.58 13.34 -10.76
N GLU A 132 -8.33 13.18 -9.68
CA GLU A 132 -7.91 13.56 -8.33
C GLU A 132 -6.62 12.81 -7.92
N ALA A 133 -6.57 11.50 -8.16
CA ALA A 133 -5.40 10.68 -7.85
C ALA A 133 -4.18 11.09 -8.67
N LEU A 134 -4.34 11.36 -9.97
CA LEU A 134 -3.25 11.82 -10.82
C LEU A 134 -2.75 13.21 -10.41
N LYS A 135 -3.63 14.09 -9.97
CA LYS A 135 -3.24 15.39 -9.38
C LYS A 135 -2.47 15.19 -8.08
N GLY A 136 -2.93 14.30 -7.21
CA GLY A 136 -2.26 13.97 -5.95
C GLY A 136 -0.86 13.39 -6.15
N ALA A 137 -0.64 12.66 -7.23
CA ALA A 137 0.68 12.12 -7.61
C ALA A 137 1.54 13.10 -8.45
N ALA A 138 1.08 14.34 -8.66
CA ALA A 138 1.76 15.35 -9.47
C ALA A 138 2.00 14.90 -10.92
N LEU A 139 1.07 14.14 -11.49
CA LEU A 139 1.20 13.58 -12.85
C LEU A 139 0.14 14.09 -13.82
N TRP A 140 -0.96 14.67 -13.33
CA TRP A 140 -2.11 15.05 -14.14
C TRP A 140 -1.75 15.91 -15.37
N ASN A 141 -0.98 16.97 -15.16
CA ASN A 141 -0.64 17.91 -16.25
C ASN A 141 0.18 17.24 -17.36
N GLU A 142 0.92 16.18 -17.04
CA GLU A 142 1.77 15.46 -18.01
C GLU A 142 0.99 14.42 -18.81
N VAL A 143 -0.16 13.92 -18.29
CA VAL A 143 -0.87 12.79 -18.90
C VAL A 143 -2.33 13.05 -19.24
N LYS A 144 -2.91 14.19 -18.86
CA LYS A 144 -4.34 14.50 -19.06
C LYS A 144 -4.83 14.35 -20.50
N ASP A 145 -3.97 14.59 -21.48
CA ASP A 145 -4.30 14.50 -22.91
C ASP A 145 -3.90 13.15 -23.52
N ARG A 146 -3.40 12.20 -22.71
CA ARG A 146 -2.91 10.90 -23.16
C ARG A 146 -3.31 9.75 -22.23
N LEU A 147 -4.47 9.86 -21.59
CA LEU A 147 -4.96 8.86 -20.63
C LEU A 147 -5.19 7.47 -21.26
N ASN A 148 -5.41 7.41 -22.57
CA ASN A 148 -5.59 6.16 -23.30
C ASN A 148 -4.28 5.55 -23.83
N ASP A 149 -3.15 6.21 -23.60
CA ASP A 149 -1.85 5.64 -23.95
C ASP A 149 -1.50 4.48 -23.00
N LEU A 150 -0.69 3.56 -23.50
CA LEU A 150 -0.16 2.48 -22.65
C LEU A 150 0.75 3.07 -21.55
N ALA A 151 0.57 2.57 -20.33
CA ALA A 151 1.38 3.01 -19.20
C ALA A 151 2.87 2.78 -19.41
N PHE A 152 3.26 1.74 -20.15
CA PHE A 152 4.68 1.45 -20.47
C PHE A 152 5.35 2.49 -21.36
N ASN A 153 4.59 3.35 -22.02
CA ASN A 153 5.12 4.46 -22.82
C ASN A 153 5.60 5.64 -21.95
N LEU A 154 5.32 5.64 -20.66
CA LEU A 154 5.77 6.64 -19.73
C LEU A 154 7.25 6.42 -19.34
N SER A 155 7.94 7.50 -18.96
CA SER A 155 9.27 7.40 -18.35
C SER A 155 9.24 6.65 -17.02
N GLY A 156 10.39 6.21 -16.51
CA GLY A 156 10.47 5.51 -15.22
C GLY A 156 9.89 6.32 -14.06
N GLY A 157 10.22 7.61 -13.99
CA GLY A 157 9.68 8.50 -12.96
C GLY A 157 8.17 8.72 -13.09
N GLN A 158 7.65 8.84 -14.31
CA GLN A 158 6.22 8.94 -14.57
C GLN A 158 5.50 7.63 -14.21
N GLN A 159 6.08 6.48 -14.53
CA GLN A 159 5.52 5.18 -14.15
C GLN A 159 5.44 5.04 -12.61
N GLN A 160 6.43 5.53 -11.88
CA GLN A 160 6.41 5.50 -10.42
C GLN A 160 5.30 6.40 -9.86
N ARG A 161 5.14 7.60 -10.40
CA ARG A 161 4.02 8.49 -10.01
C ARG A 161 2.66 7.90 -10.40
N LEU A 162 2.59 7.17 -11.50
CA LEU A 162 1.39 6.42 -11.89
C LEU A 162 1.03 5.35 -10.84
N CYS A 163 2.02 4.62 -10.34
CA CYS A 163 1.81 3.63 -9.28
C CYS A 163 1.34 4.29 -7.96
N ILE A 164 1.83 5.50 -7.67
CA ILE A 164 1.33 6.29 -6.53
C ILE A 164 -0.13 6.69 -6.75
N ALA A 165 -0.48 7.20 -7.94
CA ALA A 165 -1.86 7.56 -8.29
C ALA A 165 -2.81 6.35 -8.18
N ARG A 166 -2.38 5.20 -8.66
CA ARG A 166 -3.13 3.95 -8.53
C ARG A 166 -3.45 3.61 -7.08
N ALA A 167 -2.49 3.80 -6.19
CA ALA A 167 -2.69 3.60 -4.77
C ALA A 167 -3.65 4.63 -4.16
N LEU A 168 -3.53 5.91 -4.52
CA LEU A 168 -4.36 7.00 -3.99
C LEU A 168 -5.83 6.91 -4.43
N ALA A 169 -6.12 6.35 -5.59
CA ALA A 169 -7.46 6.35 -6.17
C ALA A 169 -8.50 5.64 -5.31
N THR A 170 -8.08 4.72 -4.45
CA THR A 170 -8.97 3.94 -3.58
C THR A 170 -9.13 4.54 -2.17
N ASP A 171 -8.59 5.72 -1.92
CA ASP A 171 -8.62 6.38 -0.60
C ASP A 171 -8.18 5.44 0.54
N PRO A 172 -6.95 4.93 0.47
CA PRO A 172 -6.46 3.94 1.45
C PRO A 172 -6.28 4.51 2.85
#